data_f43f40a73a7aafb8820628726c6ee188
#
_entry.id   f43f40a73a7aafb8820628726c6ee188
#
_cell.length_a   1.000
_cell.length_b   1.000
_cell.length_c   1.000
_cell.angle_alpha   90.00
_cell.angle_beta   90.00
_cell.angle_gamma   90.00
#
_symmetry.space_group_name_H-M   'P 1'
#
loop_
_entity.id
_entity.type
_entity.pdbx_description
1 polymer ?
#
loop_
_entity_poly.entity_id
_entity_poly.type
_entity_poly.pdbx_seq_one_letter_code
_entity_poly.pdbx_strand_id
1 'polypeptide(L)'
;MARIPRKELVASGQVSVFHTVNQCQAPAQLAGVDRKSGESFEHRRKFIIDRIQLQSQLLCVDVLAFAVEPHRIQMVLRTRPDLVKQLTETEIARRYLAAIPPKHGFDQVIEPPT
;
A
#
# COMPACT_ATOMS: atom_id res chain seq x y z
N MET A 1 7.28 14.38 19.58
CA MET A 1 8.38 14.33 18.59
C MET A 1 7.88 14.81 17.25
N ALA A 2 8.53 15.79 16.67
CA ALA A 2 8.11 16.32 15.40
C ALA A 2 8.31 15.27 14.29
N ARG A 3 7.32 15.16 13.40
CA ARG A 3 7.40 14.24 12.27
C ARG A 3 8.35 14.80 11.23
N ILE A 4 9.30 13.98 10.79
CA ILE A 4 10.23 14.38 9.73
C ILE A 4 9.46 14.46 8.40
N PRO A 5 9.58 15.57 7.65
CA PRO A 5 8.91 15.68 6.34
C PRO A 5 9.35 14.56 5.39
N ARG A 6 8.42 14.08 4.56
CA ARG A 6 8.71 12.98 3.63
C ARG A 6 9.85 13.29 2.68
N LYS A 7 9.98 14.54 2.23
CA LYS A 7 11.05 14.94 1.33
C LYS A 7 12.44 14.83 1.94
N GLU A 8 12.54 14.85 3.28
CA GLU A 8 13.80 14.64 3.98
C GLU A 8 14.07 13.15 4.22
N LEU A 9 13.01 12.32 4.25
CA LEU A 9 13.15 10.89 4.41
C LEU A 9 13.55 10.19 3.11
N VAL A 10 13.16 10.75 1.97
CA VAL A 10 13.39 10.14 0.66
C VAL A 10 14.39 10.96 -0.13
N ALA A 11 15.63 10.46 -0.23
CA ALA A 11 16.61 11.06 -1.11
C ALA A 11 16.27 10.70 -2.55
N SER A 12 16.11 11.72 -3.40
CA SER A 12 15.77 11.52 -4.80
C SER A 12 16.84 10.68 -5.51
N GLY A 13 16.40 9.65 -6.22
CA GLY A 13 17.26 8.79 -7.00
C GLY A 13 18.04 7.74 -6.22
N GLN A 14 17.81 7.62 -4.90
CA GLN A 14 18.49 6.63 -4.07
C GLN A 14 17.51 5.58 -3.57
N VAL A 15 18.01 4.34 -3.43
CA VAL A 15 17.24 3.27 -2.79
C VAL A 15 17.12 3.56 -1.30
N SER A 16 15.88 3.51 -0.80
CA SER A 16 15.61 3.78 0.62
C SER A 16 14.67 2.71 1.15
N VAL A 17 14.83 2.39 2.44
CA VAL A 17 13.99 1.40 3.12
C VAL A 17 13.16 2.12 4.18
N PHE A 18 11.86 1.87 4.21
CA PHE A 18 10.93 2.50 5.13
C PHE A 18 10.10 1.46 5.85
N HIS A 19 9.85 1.69 7.13
CA HIS A 19 8.82 1.00 7.88
C HIS A 19 7.59 1.90 7.93
N THR A 20 6.47 1.44 7.39
CA THR A 20 5.22 2.18 7.39
C THR A 20 4.22 1.51 8.32
N VAL A 21 3.45 2.33 9.03
CA VAL A 21 2.37 1.85 9.89
C VAL A 21 1.12 2.65 9.57
N ASN A 22 0.07 1.96 9.13
CA ASN A 22 -1.23 2.54 8.89
C ASN A 22 -2.22 1.94 9.86
N GLN A 23 -2.79 2.78 10.71
CA GLN A 23 -3.74 2.35 11.72
C GLN A 23 -5.13 2.84 11.36
N CYS A 24 -6.11 1.94 11.37
CA CYS A 24 -7.49 2.35 11.17
C CYS A 24 -8.13 2.73 12.50
N GLN A 25 -9.11 3.64 12.42
CA GLN A 25 -9.87 4.05 13.59
C GLN A 25 -11.01 3.07 13.84
N ALA A 26 -11.27 2.78 15.11
CA ALA A 26 -12.42 1.99 15.49
C ALA A 26 -13.72 2.68 15.00
N PRO A 27 -14.74 1.93 14.54
CA PRO A 27 -14.90 0.47 14.64
C PRO A 27 -14.36 -0.31 13.44
N ALA A 28 -13.60 0.30 12.53
CA ALA A 28 -13.10 -0.39 11.35
C ALA A 28 -12.15 -1.53 11.75
N GLN A 29 -12.26 -2.65 11.06
CA GLN A 29 -11.44 -3.82 11.30
C GLN A 29 -10.95 -4.38 9.96
N LEU A 30 -9.64 -4.65 9.86
CA LEU A 30 -9.00 -5.07 8.62
C LEU A 30 -8.90 -6.59 8.49
N ALA A 31 -8.88 -7.30 9.60
CA ALA A 31 -8.70 -8.74 9.63
C ALA A 31 -9.17 -9.30 10.98
N GLY A 32 -9.16 -10.63 11.10
CA GLY A 32 -9.49 -11.28 12.34
C GLY A 32 -10.99 -11.39 12.60
N VAL A 33 -11.32 -11.74 13.83
CA VAL A 33 -12.72 -11.94 14.27
C VAL A 33 -13.04 -10.88 15.33
N ASP A 34 -14.19 -10.22 15.15
CA ASP A 34 -14.68 -9.26 16.13
C ASP A 34 -15.14 -10.02 17.38
N ARG A 35 -14.56 -9.67 18.52
CA ARG A 35 -14.87 -10.33 19.80
C ARG A 35 -16.31 -10.10 20.25
N LYS A 36 -16.91 -8.96 19.88
CA LYS A 36 -18.29 -8.65 20.30
C LYS A 36 -19.33 -9.32 19.44
N SER A 37 -19.18 -9.28 18.13
CA SER A 37 -20.17 -9.82 17.20
C SER A 37 -19.87 -11.23 16.74
N GLY A 38 -18.60 -11.67 16.85
CA GLY A 38 -18.16 -12.95 16.29
C GLY A 38 -17.98 -12.93 14.78
N GLU A 39 -18.18 -11.78 14.15
CA GLU A 39 -18.04 -11.65 12.72
C GLU A 39 -16.58 -11.74 12.28
N SER A 40 -16.33 -12.51 11.22
CA SER A 40 -14.98 -12.66 10.67
C SER A 40 -14.74 -11.65 9.56
N PHE A 41 -13.57 -10.98 9.64
CA PHE A 41 -13.11 -10.04 8.63
C PHE A 41 -11.89 -10.58 7.87
N GLU A 42 -11.67 -11.88 7.91
CA GLU A 42 -10.50 -12.48 7.25
C GLU A 42 -10.51 -12.32 5.73
N HIS A 43 -11.69 -12.19 5.11
CA HIS A 43 -11.77 -11.88 3.69
C HIS A 43 -11.13 -10.54 3.33
N ARG A 44 -11.12 -9.58 4.27
CA ARG A 44 -10.46 -8.28 4.07
C ARG A 44 -8.95 -8.43 4.05
N ARG A 45 -8.40 -9.35 4.83
CA ARG A 45 -6.97 -9.64 4.83
C ARG A 45 -6.49 -10.02 3.44
N LYS A 46 -7.17 -10.94 2.79
CA LYS A 46 -6.81 -11.36 1.44
C LYS A 46 -6.88 -10.21 0.45
N PHE A 47 -7.95 -9.42 0.53
CA PHE A 47 -8.12 -8.26 -0.34
C PHE A 47 -6.96 -7.28 -0.17
N ILE A 48 -6.57 -7.01 1.08
CA ILE A 48 -5.48 -6.08 1.38
C ILE A 48 -4.15 -6.62 0.84
N ILE A 49 -3.87 -7.90 1.04
CA ILE A 49 -2.65 -8.52 0.54
C ILE A 49 -2.58 -8.44 -0.99
N ASP A 50 -3.67 -8.74 -1.67
CA ASP A 50 -3.73 -8.65 -3.12
C ASP A 50 -3.49 -7.21 -3.60
N ARG A 51 -4.04 -6.21 -2.90
CA ARG A 51 -3.81 -4.81 -3.22
C ARG A 51 -2.36 -4.39 -2.99
N ILE A 52 -1.74 -4.84 -1.92
CA ILE A 52 -0.34 -4.56 -1.63
C ILE A 52 0.55 -5.10 -2.76
N GLN A 53 0.30 -6.32 -3.19
CA GLN A 53 1.06 -6.93 -4.28
C GLN A 53 0.90 -6.15 -5.58
N LEU A 54 -0.33 -5.79 -5.93
CA LEU A 54 -0.59 -5.03 -7.14
C LEU A 54 0.09 -3.65 -7.11
N GLN A 55 -0.09 -2.92 -6.02
CA GLN A 55 0.48 -1.58 -5.89
C GLN A 55 2.01 -1.60 -5.89
N SER A 56 2.63 -2.62 -5.27
CA SER A 56 4.09 -2.72 -5.24
C SER A 56 4.65 -2.88 -6.65
N GLN A 57 3.98 -3.66 -7.50
CA GLN A 57 4.39 -3.83 -8.88
C GLN A 57 4.22 -2.56 -9.69
N LEU A 58 3.10 -1.86 -9.51
CA LEU A 58 2.79 -0.65 -10.26
C LEU A 58 3.69 0.53 -9.87
N LEU A 59 4.03 0.64 -8.58
CA LEU A 59 4.76 1.80 -8.05
C LEU A 59 6.27 1.58 -7.95
N CYS A 60 6.80 0.48 -8.44
CA CYS A 60 8.23 0.15 -8.40
C CYS A 60 8.78 0.21 -6.98
N VAL A 61 8.12 -0.48 -6.07
CA VAL A 61 8.49 -0.61 -4.67
C VAL A 61 8.54 -2.09 -4.32
N ASP A 62 9.60 -2.50 -3.64
CA ASP A 62 9.67 -3.86 -3.10
C ASP A 62 9.04 -3.89 -1.71
N VAL A 63 8.15 -4.83 -1.48
CA VAL A 63 7.61 -5.08 -0.14
C VAL A 63 8.48 -6.18 0.47
N LEU A 64 9.33 -5.80 1.40
CA LEU A 64 10.28 -6.73 2.04
C LEU A 64 9.60 -7.57 3.11
N ALA A 65 8.63 -6.99 3.80
CA ALA A 65 7.84 -7.66 4.82
C ALA A 65 6.54 -6.90 5.03
N PHE A 66 5.52 -7.60 5.49
CA PHE A 66 4.26 -6.95 5.85
C PHE A 66 3.51 -7.76 6.89
N ALA A 67 2.64 -7.08 7.63
CA ALA A 67 1.72 -7.72 8.55
C ALA A 67 0.38 -7.00 8.48
N VAL A 68 -0.69 -7.75 8.30
CA VAL A 68 -2.06 -7.23 8.33
C VAL A 68 -2.67 -7.66 9.65
N GLU A 69 -2.83 -6.69 10.55
CA GLU A 69 -3.40 -6.89 11.87
C GLU A 69 -4.86 -6.41 11.87
N PRO A 70 -5.67 -6.74 12.90
CA PRO A 70 -7.07 -6.33 12.91
C PRO A 70 -7.30 -4.83 12.72
N HIS A 71 -6.41 -4.00 13.26
CA HIS A 71 -6.58 -2.54 13.21
C HIS A 71 -5.40 -1.80 12.62
N ARG A 72 -4.44 -2.51 12.04
CA ARG A 72 -3.19 -1.90 11.62
C ARG A 72 -2.55 -2.70 10.49
N ILE A 73 -1.92 -1.99 9.57
CA ILE A 73 -1.08 -2.60 8.54
C ILE A 73 0.33 -2.08 8.72
N GLN A 74 1.29 -2.99 8.82
CA GLN A 74 2.70 -2.64 8.88
C GLN A 74 3.41 -3.18 7.64
N MET A 75 4.27 -2.38 7.07
CA MET A 75 5.05 -2.79 5.89
C MET A 75 6.46 -2.28 6.00
N VAL A 76 7.41 -3.07 5.50
CA VAL A 76 8.77 -2.62 5.26
C VAL A 76 8.94 -2.56 3.75
N LEU A 77 9.20 -1.37 3.24
CA LEU A 77 9.24 -1.08 1.81
C LEU A 77 10.64 -0.64 1.42
N ARG A 78 11.03 -1.02 0.21
CA ARG A 78 12.27 -0.53 -0.41
C ARG A 78 11.91 0.14 -1.73
N THR A 79 12.31 1.40 -1.88
CA THR A 79 12.09 2.12 -3.12
C THR A 79 13.05 1.65 -4.20
N ARG A 80 12.59 1.65 -5.45
CA ARG A 80 13.36 1.20 -6.60
C ARG A 80 13.41 2.29 -7.67
N PRO A 81 14.16 3.38 -7.42
CA PRO A 81 14.30 4.44 -8.41
C PRO A 81 14.99 3.97 -9.69
N ASP A 82 15.81 2.92 -9.59
CA ASP A 82 16.43 2.28 -10.76
C ASP A 82 15.40 1.77 -11.76
N LEU A 83 14.29 1.22 -11.27
CA LEU A 83 13.20 0.75 -12.13
C LEU A 83 12.42 1.92 -12.73
N VAL A 84 12.18 2.96 -11.94
CA VAL A 84 11.43 4.14 -12.39
C VAL A 84 12.15 4.84 -13.55
N LYS A 85 13.47 4.90 -13.51
CA LYS A 85 14.28 5.54 -14.56
C LYS A 85 14.12 4.86 -15.93
N GLN A 86 13.69 3.61 -15.96
CA GLN A 86 13.46 2.87 -17.18
C GLN A 86 12.09 3.10 -17.80
N LEU A 87 11.22 3.82 -17.09
CA LEU A 87 9.85 4.07 -17.53
C LEU A 87 9.72 5.42 -18.21
N THR A 88 8.83 5.50 -19.21
CA THR A 88 8.45 6.78 -19.80
C THR A 88 7.50 7.53 -18.87
N GLU A 89 7.36 8.84 -19.08
CA GLU A 89 6.41 9.64 -18.30
C GLU A 89 4.97 9.15 -18.44
N THR A 90 4.60 8.74 -19.64
CA THR A 90 3.26 8.16 -19.90
C THR A 90 3.05 6.89 -19.10
N GLU A 91 4.05 6.02 -19.05
CA GLU A 91 3.97 4.76 -18.30
C GLU A 91 3.86 5.03 -16.80
N ILE A 92 4.62 6.00 -16.28
CA ILE A 92 4.55 6.38 -14.86
C ILE A 92 3.15 6.88 -14.52
N ALA A 93 2.60 7.77 -15.36
CA ALA A 93 1.25 8.31 -15.14
C ALA A 93 0.20 7.19 -15.15
N ARG A 94 0.29 6.27 -16.10
CA ARG A 94 -0.65 5.15 -16.21
C ARG A 94 -0.61 4.26 -14.98
N ARG A 95 0.59 3.92 -14.50
CA ARG A 95 0.76 3.09 -13.30
C ARG A 95 0.23 3.78 -12.06
N TYR A 96 0.49 5.08 -11.93
CA TYR A 96 0.00 5.86 -10.79
C TYR A 96 -1.52 5.86 -10.75
N LEU A 97 -2.18 6.11 -11.88
CA LEU A 97 -3.64 6.11 -11.95
C LEU A 97 -4.23 4.73 -11.66
N ALA A 98 -3.56 3.67 -12.09
CA ALA A 98 -4.01 2.31 -11.81
C ALA A 98 -3.84 1.93 -10.34
N ALA A 99 -2.87 2.52 -9.64
CA ALA A 99 -2.59 2.21 -8.24
C ALA A 99 -3.50 2.96 -7.27
N ILE A 100 -4.04 4.12 -7.66
CA ILE A 100 -4.90 4.93 -6.80
C ILE A 100 -6.29 4.31 -6.73
N PRO A 101 -6.85 4.10 -5.52
CA PRO A 101 -8.24 3.62 -5.41
C PRO A 101 -9.21 4.68 -5.95
N PRO A 102 -10.34 4.26 -6.52
CA PRO A 102 -11.34 5.19 -7.04
C PRO A 102 -11.92 6.05 -5.91
N LYS A 103 -12.35 7.28 -6.27
CA LYS A 103 -12.89 8.24 -5.31
C LYS A 103 -14.15 7.75 -4.59
N HIS A 104 -14.84 6.76 -5.14
CA HIS A 104 -16.10 6.25 -4.60
C HIS A 104 -15.93 4.97 -3.78
N GLY A 105 -14.71 4.70 -3.30
CA GLY A 105 -14.44 3.58 -2.42
C GLY A 105 -14.07 2.29 -3.15
N PHE A 106 -14.08 1.19 -2.41
CA PHE A 106 -13.56 -0.08 -2.88
C PHE A 106 -14.54 -0.88 -3.74
N ASP A 107 -15.71 -0.34 -4.01
CA ASP A 107 -16.74 -1.04 -4.77
C ASP A 107 -16.44 -1.11 -6.27
N GLN A 108 -15.50 -0.31 -6.75
CA GLN A 108 -15.10 -0.34 -8.13
C GLN A 108 -13.82 -1.15 -8.29
N VAL A 109 -13.88 -2.15 -9.17
CA VAL A 109 -12.70 -2.93 -9.51
C VAL A 109 -11.83 -2.12 -10.43
N ILE A 110 -10.61 -1.84 -9.99
CA ILE A 110 -9.60 -1.21 -10.85
C ILE A 110 -8.88 -2.35 -11.56
N GLU A 111 -9.08 -2.43 -12.87
CA GLU A 111 -8.35 -3.40 -13.65
C GLU A 111 -6.90 -2.94 -13.80
N PRO A 112 -5.91 -3.87 -13.66
CA PRO A 112 -4.53 -3.51 -13.90
C PRO A 112 -4.34 -3.10 -15.35
N PRO A 113 -3.44 -2.15 -15.63
CA PRO A 113 -3.16 -1.77 -17.01
C PRO A 113 -2.55 -2.96 -17.76
N THR A 114 -3.13 -3.24 -18.88
CA THR A 114 -2.62 -4.27 -19.80
C THR A 114 -1.64 -3.67 -20.79
#